data_1d19c94cba410024826072ff1484f482
#
_entry.id   1d19c94cba410024826072ff1484f482
#
_cell.length_a   1.000
_cell.length_b   1.000
_cell.length_c   1.000
_cell.angle_alpha   90.00
_cell.angle_beta   90.00
_cell.angle_gamma   90.00
#
_symmetry.space_group_name_H-M   'P 1'
#
loop_
_entity.id
_entity.type
_entity.pdbx_description
1 polymer ?
#
loop_
_entity_poly.entity_id
_entity_poly.type
_entity_poly.pdbx_seq_one_letter_code
_entity_poly.pdbx_strand_id
1 'polypeptide(L)'
;MSLPYYTKMLKALWSNGVLTADEVRGKDVLLIGLSYFGDEALTALQHSFLAADARLDYAPLFNGRMNTNPYLAQLDALAAEKQYDLVVLLEGLEREPHFVKAAEALAKCCRLGGRLLLFAETPDASEEARGAARCLETTWAYDLQDIESLFPGFSLLFQMRTQPPFLLAAKLEKRRETRPLQPRAYSRRLRRHVSERKGLQAGFFHAFEELERLGAEELTDKCRYRHNYLQKYEFFLRDWKDKPLRLLELGVFQGGSERMWKRYFPQAQIYGVDIDEACRAYEEERIEIRIGDLSKTEVLESLKEICPHIIVDDASHIWSHQLKALFTLFSVLPSGGVYILEDMETSFHPQAFHEYCDAPLDAYTAAERIARVTASRKPCTEGPFAEEITAVGMATELVATMLSSCIFIKK
;
A
#
# COMPACT_ATOMS: atom_id res chain seq x y z
N MET A 1 9.81 -0.74 14.67
CA MET A 1 9.92 -0.51 16.14
C MET A 1 9.72 -1.83 16.86
N SER A 2 10.41 -2.08 17.97
CA SER A 2 10.27 -3.37 18.67
C SER A 2 9.04 -3.37 19.58
N LEU A 3 8.34 -4.49 19.66
CA LEU A 3 7.22 -4.72 20.58
C LEU A 3 7.45 -4.23 22.02
N PRO A 4 8.68 -4.34 22.62
CA PRO A 4 8.96 -3.77 23.93
C PRO A 4 8.53 -2.30 24.07
N TYR A 5 8.43 -1.58 22.97
CA TYR A 5 8.08 -0.17 22.99
C TYR A 5 6.58 0.08 23.20
N TYR A 6 5.72 -0.56 22.43
CA TYR A 6 4.26 -0.44 22.62
C TYR A 6 3.82 -0.99 23.97
N THR A 7 4.44 -2.07 24.43
CA THR A 7 4.21 -2.61 25.77
C THR A 7 4.61 -1.61 26.85
N LYS A 8 5.75 -0.91 26.67
CA LYS A 8 6.18 0.14 27.61
C LYS A 8 5.22 1.33 27.60
N MET A 9 4.76 1.75 26.42
CA MET A 9 3.79 2.84 26.31
C MET A 9 2.46 2.49 26.96
N LEU A 10 1.91 1.31 26.69
CA LEU A 10 0.68 0.87 27.34
C LEU A 10 0.84 0.77 28.87
N LYS A 11 1.94 0.22 29.35
CA LYS A 11 2.25 0.22 30.79
C LYS A 11 2.32 1.63 31.35
N ALA A 12 2.92 2.58 30.63
CA ALA A 12 2.96 3.98 31.02
C ALA A 12 1.56 4.61 31.09
N LEU A 13 0.68 4.31 30.13
CA LEU A 13 -0.70 4.79 30.15
C LEU A 13 -1.49 4.23 31.34
N TRP A 14 -1.30 2.95 31.68
CA TRP A 14 -1.87 2.36 32.90
C TRP A 14 -1.30 3.02 34.17
N SER A 15 0.01 3.16 34.28
CA SER A 15 0.67 3.72 35.46
C SER A 15 0.34 5.18 35.69
N ASN A 16 0.08 5.93 34.63
CA ASN A 16 -0.26 7.34 34.70
C ASN A 16 -1.79 7.62 34.77
N GLY A 17 -2.60 6.58 34.88
CA GLY A 17 -4.05 6.71 34.99
C GLY A 17 -4.76 7.19 33.75
N VAL A 18 -4.09 7.16 32.57
CA VAL A 18 -4.70 7.50 31.29
C VAL A 18 -5.64 6.38 30.83
N LEU A 19 -5.29 5.16 31.17
CA LEU A 19 -6.13 3.96 31.06
C LEU A 19 -6.26 3.34 32.43
N THR A 20 -7.47 3.11 32.90
CA THR A 20 -7.71 2.59 34.25
C THR A 20 -8.45 1.26 34.23
N ALA A 21 -8.29 0.45 35.30
CA ALA A 21 -9.02 -0.81 35.41
C ALA A 21 -10.54 -0.61 35.39
N ASP A 22 -11.04 0.48 35.97
CA ASP A 22 -12.47 0.79 36.00
C ASP A 22 -13.03 1.14 34.62
N GLU A 23 -12.19 1.68 33.70
CA GLU A 23 -12.59 1.96 32.34
C GLU A 23 -12.77 0.71 31.48
N VAL A 24 -12.12 -0.39 31.85
CA VAL A 24 -12.13 -1.64 31.06
C VAL A 24 -12.86 -2.79 31.74
N ARG A 25 -13.11 -2.69 33.07
CA ARG A 25 -13.78 -3.76 33.84
C ARG A 25 -15.18 -4.02 33.30
N GLY A 26 -15.44 -5.27 32.90
CA GLY A 26 -16.70 -5.72 32.30
C GLY A 26 -17.03 -5.05 30.96
N LYS A 27 -16.05 -4.41 30.33
CA LYS A 27 -16.22 -3.71 29.04
C LYS A 27 -15.77 -4.57 27.87
N ASP A 28 -16.36 -4.30 26.71
CA ASP A 28 -15.93 -4.88 25.46
C ASP A 28 -14.77 -4.07 24.87
N VAL A 29 -13.62 -4.71 24.74
CA VAL A 29 -12.37 -4.10 24.27
C VAL A 29 -11.94 -4.77 22.96
N LEU A 30 -11.67 -3.99 21.94
CA LEU A 30 -11.04 -4.44 20.70
C LEU A 30 -9.58 -3.98 20.69
N LEU A 31 -8.67 -4.93 20.69
CA LEU A 31 -7.24 -4.68 20.53
C LEU A 31 -6.85 -4.96 19.07
N ILE A 32 -6.26 -3.98 18.40
CA ILE A 32 -5.83 -4.06 17.01
C ILE A 32 -4.32 -3.86 16.97
N GLY A 33 -3.60 -4.80 16.35
CA GLY A 33 -2.14 -4.74 16.27
C GLY A 33 -1.56 -5.68 15.24
N LEU A 34 -0.25 -5.54 14.95
CA LEU A 34 0.46 -6.37 13.98
C LEU A 34 0.73 -7.78 14.53
N SER A 35 0.53 -8.78 13.67
CA SER A 35 0.83 -10.18 13.94
C SER A 35 2.33 -10.54 13.86
N TYR A 36 3.20 -9.59 13.48
CA TYR A 36 4.65 -9.82 13.36
C TYR A 36 5.39 -9.95 14.69
N PHE A 37 4.74 -9.62 15.77
CA PHE A 37 5.37 -9.65 17.09
C PHE A 37 5.13 -11.04 17.68
N GLY A 38 6.21 -11.71 18.06
CA GLY A 38 6.15 -13.02 18.68
C GLY A 38 5.10 -13.08 19.79
N ASP A 39 4.41 -14.21 19.89
CA ASP A 39 3.23 -14.46 20.74
C ASP A 39 3.35 -13.97 22.18
N GLU A 40 4.56 -13.98 22.77
CA GLU A 40 4.76 -13.66 24.19
C GLU A 40 4.39 -12.22 24.57
N ALA A 41 4.68 -11.27 23.73
CA ALA A 41 4.50 -9.87 24.10
C ALA A 41 3.09 -9.36 23.78
N LEU A 42 2.46 -9.87 22.73
CA LEU A 42 1.03 -9.72 22.50
C LEU A 42 0.23 -10.38 23.62
N THR A 43 0.63 -11.57 24.02
CA THR A 43 0.06 -12.30 25.18
C THR A 43 0.17 -11.49 26.46
N ALA A 44 1.35 -10.88 26.75
CA ALA A 44 1.51 -10.03 27.94
C ALA A 44 0.60 -8.80 27.93
N LEU A 45 0.35 -8.23 26.71
CA LEU A 45 -0.55 -7.11 26.54
C LEU A 45 -2.02 -7.52 26.75
N GLN A 46 -2.43 -8.62 26.14
CA GLN A 46 -3.76 -9.21 26.34
C GLN A 46 -4.01 -9.54 27.81
N HIS A 47 -3.02 -10.11 28.50
CA HIS A 47 -3.10 -10.40 29.93
C HIS A 47 -3.38 -9.16 30.79
N SER A 48 -2.87 -7.99 30.43
CA SER A 48 -3.14 -6.75 31.16
C SER A 48 -4.62 -6.36 31.14
N PHE A 49 -5.29 -6.54 29.99
CA PHE A 49 -6.73 -6.29 29.87
C PHE A 49 -7.57 -7.38 30.55
N LEU A 50 -7.19 -8.63 30.35
CA LEU A 50 -7.88 -9.76 30.97
C LEU A 50 -7.76 -9.73 32.53
N ALA A 51 -6.60 -9.33 33.03
CA ALA A 51 -6.41 -9.15 34.51
C ALA A 51 -7.27 -8.01 35.08
N ALA A 52 -7.71 -7.07 34.22
CA ALA A 52 -8.64 -6.01 34.58
C ALA A 52 -10.11 -6.38 34.33
N ASP A 53 -10.42 -7.65 34.08
CA ASP A 53 -11.77 -8.17 33.81
C ASP A 53 -12.45 -7.57 32.57
N ALA A 54 -11.67 -7.28 31.50
CA ALA A 54 -12.18 -6.86 30.21
C ALA A 54 -12.59 -8.07 29.34
N ARG A 55 -13.64 -7.91 28.54
CA ARG A 55 -13.97 -8.85 27.45
C ARG A 55 -13.19 -8.42 26.21
N LEU A 56 -12.11 -9.12 25.89
CA LEU A 56 -11.12 -8.74 24.91
C LEU A 56 -11.30 -9.52 23.60
N ASP A 57 -11.52 -8.80 22.51
CA ASP A 57 -11.38 -9.30 21.14
C ASP A 57 -10.07 -8.77 20.55
N TYR A 58 -9.42 -9.58 19.70
CA TYR A 58 -8.17 -9.21 19.04
C TYR A 58 -8.30 -9.31 17.54
N ALA A 59 -7.91 -8.25 16.83
CA ALA A 59 -7.82 -8.20 15.39
C ALA A 59 -6.35 -8.02 14.95
N PRO A 60 -5.73 -9.04 14.34
CA PRO A 60 -4.41 -8.89 13.75
C PRO A 60 -4.50 -8.01 12.49
N LEU A 61 -3.64 -7.01 12.38
CA LEU A 61 -3.57 -6.12 11.22
C LEU A 61 -3.01 -6.77 9.95
N PHE A 62 -2.33 -7.91 10.12
CA PHE A 62 -1.60 -8.56 9.05
C PHE A 62 -1.60 -10.07 9.23
N ASN A 63 -2.01 -10.81 8.21
CA ASN A 63 -1.85 -12.26 8.14
C ASN A 63 -0.94 -12.70 6.98
N GLY A 64 0.14 -11.97 6.73
CA GLY A 64 1.22 -12.37 5.83
C GLY A 64 0.94 -12.21 4.33
N ARG A 65 -0.22 -11.71 3.91
CA ARG A 65 -0.52 -11.50 2.49
C ARG A 65 -0.63 -10.02 2.18
N MET A 66 0.39 -9.47 1.50
CA MET A 66 0.47 -8.04 1.16
C MET A 66 -0.59 -7.55 0.16
N ASN A 67 -1.30 -8.44 -0.53
CA ASN A 67 -2.13 -8.10 -1.69
C ASN A 67 -3.64 -8.15 -1.48
N THR A 68 -4.12 -8.41 -0.31
CA THR A 68 -5.52 -8.21 0.00
C THR A 68 -5.61 -7.26 1.16
N ASN A 69 -6.50 -6.27 1.11
CA ASN A 69 -6.72 -5.40 2.27
C ASN A 69 -7.65 -6.10 3.28
N PRO A 70 -7.18 -7.16 3.97
CA PRO A 70 -7.98 -7.90 4.92
C PRO A 70 -8.33 -7.04 6.13
N TYR A 71 -7.54 -5.97 6.35
CA TYR A 71 -7.69 -5.07 7.47
C TYR A 71 -9.01 -4.30 7.45
N LEU A 72 -9.32 -3.62 6.34
CA LEU A 72 -10.58 -2.89 6.22
C LEU A 72 -11.78 -3.80 6.22
N ALA A 73 -11.73 -4.90 5.44
CA ALA A 73 -12.79 -5.89 5.41
C ALA A 73 -13.02 -6.52 6.79
N GLN A 74 -11.96 -6.80 7.53
CA GLN A 74 -12.04 -7.34 8.88
C GLN A 74 -12.64 -6.34 9.87
N LEU A 75 -12.24 -5.06 9.80
CA LEU A 75 -12.81 -4.01 10.65
C LEU A 75 -14.29 -3.76 10.35
N ASP A 76 -14.66 -3.70 9.07
CA ASP A 76 -16.07 -3.54 8.68
C ASP A 76 -16.93 -4.75 9.12
N ALA A 77 -16.39 -5.98 9.03
CA ALA A 77 -17.05 -7.19 9.53
C ALA A 77 -17.22 -7.13 11.06
N LEU A 78 -16.16 -6.80 11.80
CA LEU A 78 -16.21 -6.64 13.26
C LEU A 78 -17.20 -5.55 13.68
N ALA A 79 -17.21 -4.41 12.99
CA ALA A 79 -18.14 -3.32 13.27
C ALA A 79 -19.60 -3.67 12.98
N ALA A 80 -19.86 -4.59 12.05
CA ALA A 80 -21.18 -5.10 11.74
C ALA A 80 -21.70 -6.08 12.82
N GLU A 81 -20.79 -6.86 13.42
CA GLU A 81 -21.14 -7.83 14.44
C GLU A 81 -21.28 -7.22 15.83
N LYS A 82 -20.37 -6.30 16.20
CA LYS A 82 -20.27 -5.77 17.55
C LYS A 82 -19.65 -4.38 17.58
N GLN A 83 -20.10 -3.56 18.53
CA GLN A 83 -19.46 -2.28 18.86
C GLN A 83 -18.81 -2.37 20.25
N TYR A 84 -17.67 -1.70 20.38
CA TYR A 84 -16.80 -1.81 21.55
C TYR A 84 -16.85 -0.55 22.42
N ASP A 85 -16.64 -0.75 23.74
CA ASP A 85 -16.47 0.33 24.72
C ASP A 85 -15.12 1.02 24.56
N LEU A 86 -14.09 0.23 24.21
CA LEU A 86 -12.73 0.70 23.96
C LEU A 86 -12.16 0.00 22.74
N VAL A 87 -11.68 0.77 21.79
CA VAL A 87 -10.88 0.32 20.64
C VAL A 87 -9.44 0.80 20.86
N VAL A 88 -8.48 -0.12 20.84
CA VAL A 88 -7.06 0.19 20.99
C VAL A 88 -6.35 -0.17 19.70
N LEU A 89 -5.89 0.84 18.96
CA LEU A 89 -5.05 0.68 17.78
C LEU A 89 -3.59 0.92 18.15
N LEU A 90 -2.79 -0.16 18.17
CA LEU A 90 -1.38 -0.09 18.54
C LEU A 90 -0.51 0.50 17.45
N GLU A 91 -0.82 0.18 16.21
CA GLU A 91 -0.16 0.72 15.01
C GLU A 91 -0.99 0.37 13.77
N GLY A 92 -0.63 0.91 12.61
CA GLY A 92 -1.18 0.49 11.32
C GLY A 92 -1.88 1.60 10.55
N LEU A 93 -2.42 2.63 11.20
CA LEU A 93 -3.03 3.75 10.49
C LEU A 93 -2.01 4.48 9.60
N GLU A 94 -0.77 4.57 10.06
CA GLU A 94 0.35 5.16 9.34
C GLU A 94 0.82 4.34 8.14
N ARG A 95 0.38 3.08 8.04
CA ARG A 95 0.75 2.15 6.96
C ARG A 95 -0.41 1.82 6.03
N GLU A 96 -1.61 2.24 6.41
CA GLU A 96 -2.82 1.96 5.65
C GLU A 96 -2.94 2.93 4.47
N PRO A 97 -2.87 2.46 3.22
CA PRO A 97 -3.01 3.32 2.03
C PRO A 97 -4.32 4.08 2.03
N HIS A 98 -5.38 3.45 2.53
CA HIS A 98 -6.73 3.99 2.60
C HIS A 98 -7.10 4.45 4.01
N PHE A 99 -6.18 5.15 4.66
CA PHE A 99 -6.29 5.58 6.05
C PHE A 99 -7.62 6.29 6.39
N VAL A 100 -8.25 6.97 5.44
CA VAL A 100 -9.58 7.57 5.64
C VAL A 100 -10.64 6.51 5.84
N LYS A 101 -10.67 5.47 5.01
CA LYS A 101 -11.58 4.32 5.16
C LYS A 101 -11.28 3.53 6.42
N ALA A 102 -10.00 3.37 6.76
CA ALA A 102 -9.59 2.73 8.00
C ALA A 102 -10.07 3.51 9.22
N ALA A 103 -9.96 4.83 9.22
CA ALA A 103 -10.48 5.68 10.29
C ALA A 103 -12.01 5.59 10.39
N GLU A 104 -12.73 5.54 9.28
CA GLU A 104 -14.18 5.34 9.27
C GLU A 104 -14.58 3.97 9.84
N ALA A 105 -13.87 2.90 9.46
CA ALA A 105 -14.10 1.56 9.97
C ALA A 105 -13.81 1.47 11.48
N LEU A 106 -12.71 2.05 11.96
CA LEU A 106 -12.38 2.18 13.38
C LEU A 106 -13.46 2.93 14.16
N ALA A 107 -13.96 4.03 13.58
CA ALA A 107 -15.03 4.81 14.18
C ALA A 107 -16.35 4.03 14.30
N LYS A 108 -16.66 3.14 13.34
CA LYS A 108 -17.81 2.23 13.40
C LYS A 108 -17.66 1.17 14.48
N CYS A 109 -16.44 0.65 14.70
CA CYS A 109 -16.16 -0.33 15.76
C CYS A 109 -16.42 0.26 17.18
N CYS A 110 -16.29 1.57 17.34
CA CYS A 110 -16.48 2.23 18.62
C CYS A 110 -17.94 2.62 18.82
N ARG A 111 -18.55 2.20 19.95
CA ARG A 111 -19.92 2.60 20.31
C ARG A 111 -20.01 4.08 20.67
N LEU A 112 -21.21 4.64 20.67
CA LEU A 112 -21.45 5.99 21.17
C LEU A 112 -21.09 6.07 22.67
N GLY A 113 -20.30 7.04 23.10
CA GLY A 113 -19.71 7.13 24.44
C GLY A 113 -18.51 6.20 24.65
N GLY A 114 -18.20 5.33 23.70
CA GLY A 114 -16.99 4.50 23.72
C GLY A 114 -15.74 5.30 23.41
N ARG A 115 -14.58 4.69 23.59
CA ARG A 115 -13.27 5.34 23.48
C ARG A 115 -12.41 4.69 22.41
N LEU A 116 -11.60 5.51 21.76
CA LEU A 116 -10.55 5.10 20.84
C LEU A 116 -9.21 5.55 21.40
N LEU A 117 -8.33 4.60 21.66
CA LEU A 117 -6.92 4.85 21.98
C LEU A 117 -6.08 4.44 20.78
N LEU A 118 -5.37 5.38 20.20
CA LEU A 118 -4.54 5.12 19.03
C LEU A 118 -3.11 5.64 19.22
N PHE A 119 -2.19 4.97 18.55
CA PHE A 119 -0.80 5.37 18.45
C PHE A 119 -0.48 5.61 16.97
N ALA A 120 0.22 6.70 16.67
CA ALA A 120 0.60 7.05 15.30
C ALA A 120 1.98 7.71 15.29
N GLU A 121 2.74 7.52 14.21
CA GLU A 121 3.99 8.25 14.02
C GLU A 121 3.75 9.73 13.71
N THR A 122 4.58 10.59 14.31
CA THR A 122 4.50 12.03 14.07
C THR A 122 5.39 12.48 12.91
N PRO A 123 5.09 13.63 12.28
CA PRO A 123 5.93 14.19 11.22
C PRO A 123 7.38 14.45 11.59
N ASP A 124 7.67 14.64 12.88
CA ASP A 124 9.02 14.96 13.40
C ASP A 124 9.91 13.71 13.58
N ALA A 125 9.42 12.52 13.25
CA ALA A 125 10.22 11.30 13.31
C ALA A 125 11.46 11.44 12.42
N SER A 126 12.66 11.42 13.00
CA SER A 126 13.92 11.59 12.27
C SER A 126 14.18 10.40 11.33
N GLU A 127 14.94 10.62 10.25
CA GLU A 127 15.38 9.55 9.35
C GLU A 127 16.20 8.47 10.09
N GLU A 128 16.91 8.82 11.15
CA GLU A 128 17.66 7.89 12.00
C GLU A 128 16.76 6.94 12.77
N ALA A 129 15.62 7.42 13.31
CA ALA A 129 14.62 6.56 13.95
C ALA A 129 13.94 5.64 12.93
N ARG A 130 13.82 6.05 11.66
CA ARG A 130 13.30 5.23 10.56
C ARG A 130 14.31 4.20 10.06
N GLY A 131 15.61 4.51 10.13
CA GLY A 131 16.68 3.60 9.70
C GLY A 131 16.71 2.28 10.45
N ALA A 132 16.26 2.26 11.72
CA ALA A 132 16.13 1.04 12.53
C ALA A 132 14.83 0.26 12.25
N ALA A 133 13.84 0.89 11.62
CA ALA A 133 12.52 0.32 11.32
C ALA A 133 12.32 -0.02 9.83
N ARG A 134 13.40 -0.15 9.07
CA ARG A 134 13.39 -0.34 7.61
C ARG A 134 12.60 -1.53 7.07
N CYS A 135 12.11 -2.41 7.91
CA CYS A 135 11.30 -3.55 7.46
C CYS A 135 9.82 -3.24 7.28
N LEU A 136 9.34 -2.06 7.72
CA LEU A 136 7.91 -1.72 7.67
C LEU A 136 7.80 -0.23 7.34
N GLU A 137 7.56 0.07 6.07
CA GLU A 137 7.47 1.44 5.58
C GLU A 137 6.29 2.19 6.20
N THR A 138 6.56 3.31 6.86
CA THR A 138 5.55 4.24 7.33
C THR A 138 5.10 5.09 6.15
N THR A 139 3.85 4.95 5.75
CA THR A 139 3.27 5.68 4.62
C THR A 139 2.85 7.08 5.03
N TRP A 140 2.23 7.21 6.21
CA TRP A 140 1.66 8.44 6.72
C TRP A 140 2.24 8.80 8.07
N ALA A 141 2.25 10.09 8.38
CA ALA A 141 2.59 10.60 9.70
C ALA A 141 1.53 11.62 10.10
N TYR A 142 1.08 11.55 11.33
CA TYR A 142 -0.06 12.30 11.83
C TYR A 142 0.34 13.27 12.94
N ASP A 143 -0.14 14.49 12.86
CA ASP A 143 -0.23 15.37 14.02
C ASP A 143 -1.60 15.24 14.71
N LEU A 144 -1.76 15.93 15.84
CA LEU A 144 -3.03 15.88 16.58
C LEU A 144 -4.20 16.40 15.75
N GLN A 145 -3.99 17.44 14.96
CA GLN A 145 -5.03 18.04 14.13
C GLN A 145 -5.47 17.10 13.01
N ASP A 146 -4.57 16.24 12.52
CA ASP A 146 -4.89 15.18 11.57
C ASP A 146 -5.78 14.13 12.21
N ILE A 147 -5.43 13.68 13.42
CA ILE A 147 -6.24 12.72 14.19
C ILE A 147 -7.63 13.26 14.47
N GLU A 148 -7.76 14.51 14.95
CA GLU A 148 -9.06 15.12 15.20
C GLU A 148 -9.89 15.24 13.92
N SER A 149 -9.26 15.51 12.79
CA SER A 149 -9.92 15.59 11.49
C SER A 149 -10.37 14.23 10.96
N LEU A 150 -9.64 13.16 11.23
CA LEU A 150 -9.99 11.78 10.88
C LEU A 150 -11.18 11.25 11.69
N PHE A 151 -11.36 11.77 12.90
CA PHE A 151 -12.41 11.33 13.81
C PHE A 151 -13.34 12.48 14.22
N PRO A 152 -14.09 13.10 13.26
CA PRO A 152 -14.86 14.33 13.49
C PRO A 152 -16.04 14.17 14.45
N GLY A 153 -16.43 12.92 14.77
CA GLY A 153 -17.45 12.59 15.77
C GLY A 153 -16.90 12.38 17.18
N PHE A 154 -15.57 12.50 17.36
CA PHE A 154 -14.89 12.25 18.62
C PHE A 154 -14.39 13.53 19.27
N SER A 155 -14.27 13.50 20.60
CA SER A 155 -13.62 14.54 21.39
C SER A 155 -12.33 14.00 21.98
N LEU A 156 -11.26 14.76 21.89
CA LEU A 156 -9.97 14.41 22.48
C LEU A 156 -10.08 14.44 24.02
N LEU A 157 -9.69 13.35 24.65
CA LEU A 157 -9.60 13.23 26.11
C LEU A 157 -8.17 13.40 26.62
N PHE A 158 -7.20 12.88 25.86
CA PHE A 158 -5.80 12.87 26.25
C PHE A 158 -4.90 12.77 25.02
N GLN A 159 -3.73 13.40 25.09
CA GLN A 159 -2.63 13.22 24.14
C GLN A 159 -1.30 13.16 24.85
N MET A 160 -0.37 12.41 24.28
CA MET A 160 1.03 12.36 24.69
C MET A 160 1.91 12.18 23.47
N ARG A 161 3.01 12.94 23.40
CA ARG A 161 4.08 12.71 22.43
C ARG A 161 5.28 12.13 23.13
N THR A 162 5.95 11.20 22.47
CA THR A 162 7.20 10.62 22.95
C THR A 162 8.37 11.09 22.11
N GLN A 163 9.53 11.16 22.71
CA GLN A 163 10.81 11.40 22.03
C GLN A 163 11.72 10.21 22.25
N PRO A 164 12.62 10.01 21.24
CA PRO A 164 12.36 9.06 20.17
C PRO A 164 11.81 7.75 20.73
N PRO A 165 10.98 7.05 20.01
CA PRO A 165 10.55 7.26 18.63
C PRO A 165 9.29 8.13 18.59
N PHE A 166 9.32 9.27 18.02
CA PHE A 166 8.31 10.30 17.84
C PHE A 166 6.88 9.76 17.59
N LEU A 167 6.23 9.23 18.62
CA LEU A 167 4.87 8.72 18.56
C LEU A 167 3.90 9.68 19.24
N LEU A 168 2.74 9.83 18.65
CA LEU A 168 1.58 10.44 19.23
C LEU A 168 0.69 9.32 19.79
N ALA A 169 0.39 9.36 21.08
CA ALA A 169 -0.70 8.61 21.67
C ALA A 169 -1.88 9.55 21.84
N ALA A 170 -3.04 9.19 21.32
CA ALA A 170 -4.27 9.97 21.47
C ALA A 170 -5.40 9.08 21.99
N LYS A 171 -6.12 9.56 23.00
CA LYS A 171 -7.33 8.96 23.54
C LYS A 171 -8.51 9.86 23.23
N LEU A 172 -9.49 9.32 22.54
CA LEU A 172 -10.67 10.03 22.03
C LEU A 172 -11.94 9.36 22.55
N GLU A 173 -13.01 10.12 22.72
CA GLU A 173 -14.34 9.61 23.06
C GLU A 173 -15.34 9.93 21.95
N LYS A 174 -16.09 8.92 21.49
CA LYS A 174 -17.10 9.09 20.47
C LYS A 174 -18.32 9.82 21.04
N ARG A 175 -18.56 11.02 20.59
CA ARG A 175 -19.65 11.91 21.06
C ARG A 175 -20.88 11.89 20.15
N ARG A 176 -20.67 11.58 18.86
CA ARG A 176 -21.74 11.50 17.86
C ARG A 176 -21.35 10.56 16.74
N GLU A 177 -22.31 10.11 15.94
CA GLU A 177 -21.99 9.34 14.74
C GLU A 177 -21.22 10.19 13.72
N THR A 178 -20.24 9.58 13.10
CA THR A 178 -19.39 10.23 12.10
C THR A 178 -20.10 10.22 10.73
N ARG A 179 -20.00 11.33 10.01
CA ARG A 179 -20.34 11.35 8.58
C ARG A 179 -19.14 10.84 7.78
N PRO A 180 -19.38 10.23 6.60
CA PRO A 180 -18.30 9.84 5.71
C PRO A 180 -17.37 11.01 5.41
N LEU A 181 -16.09 10.75 5.50
CA LEU A 181 -15.05 11.73 5.19
C LEU A 181 -14.90 11.88 3.68
N GLN A 182 -14.47 13.06 3.24
CA GLN A 182 -14.16 13.27 1.83
C GLN A 182 -12.64 13.09 1.60
N PRO A 183 -12.20 11.98 0.98
CA PRO A 183 -10.78 11.66 0.82
C PRO A 183 -9.95 12.76 0.16
N ARG A 184 -10.53 13.45 -0.84
CA ARG A 184 -9.86 14.52 -1.59
C ARG A 184 -9.45 15.73 -0.75
N ALA A 185 -10.25 16.13 0.24
CA ALA A 185 -9.92 17.25 1.12
C ALA A 185 -8.77 16.88 2.06
N TYR A 186 -8.72 15.61 2.47
CA TYR A 186 -7.74 15.09 3.41
C TYR A 186 -6.35 14.91 2.78
N SER A 187 -6.30 14.34 1.57
CA SER A 187 -5.05 14.13 0.85
C SER A 187 -4.29 15.42 0.54
N ARG A 188 -4.99 16.56 0.38
CA ARG A 188 -4.35 17.87 0.21
C ARG A 188 -3.59 18.32 1.45
N ARG A 189 -4.06 18.00 2.64
CA ARG A 189 -3.46 18.38 3.91
C ARG A 189 -2.24 17.52 4.23
N LEU A 190 -2.37 16.19 4.10
CA LEU A 190 -1.25 15.26 4.30
C LEU A 190 -0.10 15.50 3.32
N ARG A 191 -0.41 15.92 2.07
CA ARG A 191 0.60 16.37 1.11
C ARG A 191 1.43 17.55 1.61
N ARG A 192 0.84 18.46 2.34
CA ARG A 192 1.58 19.60 2.90
C ARG A 192 2.67 19.10 3.85
N HIS A 193 2.37 18.17 4.73
CA HIS A 193 3.36 17.57 5.64
C HIS A 193 4.44 16.76 4.90
N VAL A 194 4.09 16.04 3.84
CA VAL A 194 5.05 15.31 3.01
C VAL A 194 5.91 16.26 2.18
N SER A 195 5.35 17.36 1.66
CA SER A 195 6.10 18.34 0.84
C SER A 195 7.02 19.24 1.66
N GLU A 196 6.68 19.58 2.88
CA GLU A 196 7.53 20.38 3.78
C GLU A 196 8.80 19.62 4.22
N ARG A 197 8.77 18.27 4.21
CA ARG A 197 9.97 17.41 4.42
C ARG A 197 10.95 17.39 3.24
N LYS A 198 10.58 17.95 2.10
CA LYS A 198 11.36 17.90 0.85
C LYS A 198 12.64 18.75 0.83
N GLY A 199 12.96 19.51 1.83
CA GLY A 199 14.12 20.39 1.83
C GLY A 199 15.49 19.71 1.66
N LEU A 200 15.56 18.38 1.57
CA LEU A 200 16.81 17.63 1.66
C LEU A 200 17.13 16.65 0.51
N GLN A 201 16.26 16.46 -0.50
CA GLN A 201 16.59 15.57 -1.62
C GLN A 201 16.18 16.16 -2.98
N ALA A 202 17.04 17.02 -3.53
CA ALA A 202 16.99 17.40 -4.93
C ALA A 202 17.63 16.28 -5.79
N GLY A 203 16.88 15.22 -6.10
CA GLY A 203 17.26 14.21 -7.08
C GLY A 203 16.87 14.58 -8.50
N PHE A 204 17.47 13.94 -9.50
CA PHE A 204 17.18 14.17 -10.93
C PHE A 204 15.67 14.13 -11.26
N PHE A 205 14.93 13.21 -10.64
CA PHE A 205 13.49 13.04 -10.88
C PHE A 205 12.61 14.09 -10.19
N HIS A 206 13.17 15.01 -9.40
CA HIS A 206 12.41 16.01 -8.66
C HIS A 206 11.65 17.01 -9.54
N ALA A 207 12.00 17.11 -10.83
CA ALA A 207 11.30 17.93 -11.80
C ALA A 207 9.96 17.31 -12.28
N PHE A 208 9.72 16.03 -11.97
CA PHE A 208 8.57 15.25 -12.40
C PHE A 208 7.57 15.12 -11.24
N GLU A 209 6.66 16.07 -11.13
CA GLU A 209 5.76 16.20 -9.97
C GLU A 209 4.28 16.03 -10.31
N GLU A 210 3.94 16.01 -11.60
CA GLU A 210 2.53 16.00 -11.98
C GLU A 210 1.87 14.65 -11.68
N LEU A 211 2.50 13.57 -12.11
CA LEU A 211 2.00 12.22 -11.85
C LEU A 211 2.00 11.92 -10.34
N GLU A 212 3.04 12.35 -9.63
CA GLU A 212 3.11 12.27 -8.17
C GLU A 212 1.94 13.00 -7.48
N ARG A 213 1.64 14.23 -7.95
CA ARG A 213 0.52 15.01 -7.44
C ARG A 213 -0.82 14.32 -7.70
N LEU A 214 -1.02 13.82 -8.92
CA LEU A 214 -2.25 13.11 -9.29
C LEU A 214 -2.41 11.82 -8.49
N GLY A 215 -1.34 11.04 -8.36
CA GLY A 215 -1.34 9.82 -7.57
C GLY A 215 -1.69 10.05 -6.10
N ALA A 216 -1.14 11.10 -5.50
CA ALA A 216 -1.48 11.48 -4.14
C ALA A 216 -2.94 11.96 -4.00
N GLU A 217 -3.52 12.54 -5.05
CA GLU A 217 -4.93 12.96 -5.07
C GLU A 217 -5.89 11.79 -5.20
N GLU A 218 -5.51 10.76 -5.96
CA GLU A 218 -6.31 9.56 -6.16
C GLU A 218 -5.97 8.43 -5.16
N LEU A 219 -5.04 8.69 -4.23
CA LEU A 219 -4.65 7.79 -3.13
C LEU A 219 -4.01 6.47 -3.61
N THR A 220 -3.28 6.49 -4.73
CA THR A 220 -2.46 5.32 -5.10
C THR A 220 -1.20 5.24 -4.24
N ASP A 221 -0.79 4.02 -3.92
CA ASP A 221 0.42 3.74 -3.15
C ASP A 221 1.72 3.90 -3.95
N LYS A 222 1.64 4.06 -5.27
CA LYS A 222 2.78 4.30 -6.16
C LYS A 222 3.52 5.62 -5.88
N CYS A 223 2.94 6.49 -5.03
CA CYS A 223 3.52 7.77 -4.63
C CYS A 223 4.80 7.62 -3.80
N ARG A 224 5.59 8.70 -3.69
CA ARG A 224 6.87 8.75 -2.97
C ARG A 224 6.81 8.43 -1.48
N TYR A 225 5.64 8.54 -0.89
CA TYR A 225 5.45 8.21 0.52
C TYR A 225 5.39 6.68 0.77
N ARG A 226 5.23 5.87 -0.29
CA ARG A 226 5.28 4.42 -0.21
C ARG A 226 6.30 3.85 -1.21
N HIS A 227 5.91 3.54 -2.45
CA HIS A 227 6.77 2.89 -3.43
C HIS A 227 7.71 3.85 -4.18
N ASN A 228 7.37 5.14 -4.22
CA ASN A 228 8.19 6.18 -4.88
C ASN A 228 8.43 5.91 -6.38
N TYR A 229 7.41 5.47 -7.10
CA TYR A 229 7.50 5.14 -8.52
C TYR A 229 7.21 6.31 -9.44
N LEU A 230 6.21 7.14 -9.10
CA LEU A 230 5.52 8.03 -10.04
C LEU A 230 6.41 9.09 -10.69
N GLN A 231 7.37 9.68 -9.98
CA GLN A 231 8.29 10.64 -10.58
C GLN A 231 9.15 10.01 -11.69
N LYS A 232 9.53 8.76 -11.50
CA LYS A 232 10.31 7.99 -12.47
C LYS A 232 9.45 7.58 -13.65
N TYR A 233 8.22 7.14 -13.37
CA TYR A 233 7.26 6.82 -14.44
C TYR A 233 6.94 8.04 -15.30
N GLU A 234 6.73 9.20 -14.71
CA GLU A 234 6.49 10.44 -15.45
C GLU A 234 7.65 10.76 -16.41
N PHE A 235 8.90 10.54 -15.99
CA PHE A 235 10.06 10.72 -16.87
C PHE A 235 9.97 9.87 -18.16
N PHE A 236 9.58 8.61 -18.05
CA PHE A 236 9.47 7.71 -19.19
C PHE A 236 8.16 7.85 -19.97
N LEU A 237 7.09 8.30 -19.32
CA LEU A 237 5.74 8.32 -19.88
C LEU A 237 5.29 9.69 -20.38
N ARG A 238 6.00 10.77 -20.08
CA ARG A 238 5.60 12.14 -20.39
C ARG A 238 5.33 12.38 -21.89
N ASP A 239 6.09 11.71 -22.75
CA ASP A 239 5.96 11.86 -24.20
C ASP A 239 4.71 11.16 -24.76
N TRP A 240 4.03 10.36 -23.93
CA TRP A 240 2.75 9.72 -24.21
C TRP A 240 1.55 10.55 -23.75
N LYS A 241 1.75 11.58 -22.93
CA LYS A 241 0.70 12.27 -22.19
C LYS A 241 -0.47 12.75 -23.03
N ASP A 242 -0.19 13.35 -24.17
CA ASP A 242 -1.21 13.96 -25.04
C ASP A 242 -1.58 13.07 -26.24
N LYS A 243 -1.15 11.81 -26.24
CA LYS A 243 -1.44 10.87 -27.32
C LYS A 243 -2.67 10.03 -27.03
N PRO A 244 -3.47 9.69 -28.02
CA PRO A 244 -4.50 8.66 -27.86
C PRO A 244 -3.81 7.31 -27.65
N LEU A 245 -3.97 6.75 -26.47
CA LEU A 245 -3.32 5.49 -26.10
C LEU A 245 -4.29 4.55 -25.35
N ARG A 246 -3.92 3.29 -25.25
CA ARG A 246 -4.52 2.30 -24.39
C ARG A 246 -3.49 1.91 -23.33
N LEU A 247 -3.87 2.07 -22.06
CA LEU A 247 -3.09 1.63 -20.92
C LEU A 247 -3.79 0.42 -20.31
N LEU A 248 -3.04 -0.63 -20.08
CA LEU A 248 -3.48 -1.83 -19.40
C LEU A 248 -2.76 -1.93 -18.05
N GLU A 249 -3.50 -1.94 -16.96
CA GLU A 249 -3.00 -2.20 -15.61
C GLU A 249 -3.47 -3.59 -15.15
N LEU A 250 -2.51 -4.41 -14.75
CA LEU A 250 -2.74 -5.72 -14.13
C LEU A 250 -2.72 -5.51 -12.62
N GLY A 251 -3.86 -5.71 -11.96
CA GLY A 251 -4.13 -5.31 -10.59
C GLY A 251 -4.87 -3.98 -10.54
N VAL A 252 -6.07 -3.95 -9.94
CA VAL A 252 -6.94 -2.76 -9.83
C VAL A 252 -7.04 -2.30 -8.39
N PHE A 253 -7.19 -3.26 -7.48
CA PHE A 253 -7.34 -3.04 -6.05
C PHE A 253 -8.49 -2.07 -5.72
N GLN A 254 -8.26 -0.77 -5.59
CA GLN A 254 -9.29 0.24 -5.28
C GLN A 254 -9.42 1.32 -6.35
N GLY A 255 -8.88 1.09 -7.52
CA GLY A 255 -9.02 1.96 -8.68
C GLY A 255 -8.32 3.31 -8.57
N GLY A 256 -7.38 3.44 -7.64
CA GLY A 256 -6.65 4.70 -7.42
C GLY A 256 -5.69 5.01 -8.56
N SER A 257 -4.96 4.02 -9.02
CA SER A 257 -4.02 4.15 -10.14
C SER A 257 -4.75 4.37 -11.46
N GLU A 258 -5.86 3.67 -11.73
CA GLU A 258 -6.66 3.86 -12.95
C GLU A 258 -7.18 5.30 -13.05
N ARG A 259 -7.70 5.87 -11.95
CA ARG A 259 -8.15 7.28 -11.94
C ARG A 259 -6.99 8.26 -12.10
N MET A 260 -5.83 7.96 -11.53
CA MET A 260 -4.61 8.74 -11.74
C MET A 260 -4.18 8.71 -13.21
N TRP A 261 -4.13 7.52 -13.83
CA TRP A 261 -3.78 7.38 -15.26
C TRP A 261 -4.76 8.11 -16.16
N LYS A 262 -6.07 7.96 -15.92
CA LYS A 262 -7.12 8.68 -16.66
C LYS A 262 -6.93 10.19 -16.65
N ARG A 263 -6.46 10.74 -15.54
CA ARG A 263 -6.21 12.18 -15.39
C ARG A 263 -4.90 12.62 -16.00
N TYR A 264 -3.87 11.78 -15.91
CA TYR A 264 -2.57 12.08 -16.49
C TYR A 264 -2.58 11.97 -18.02
N PHE A 265 -3.30 10.99 -18.55
CA PHE A 265 -3.47 10.76 -19.99
C PHE A 265 -4.88 11.14 -20.43
N PRO A 266 -5.13 12.41 -20.81
CA PRO A 266 -6.48 12.89 -21.07
C PRO A 266 -7.17 12.25 -22.28
N GLN A 267 -6.39 11.63 -23.21
CA GLN A 267 -6.91 10.95 -24.41
C GLN A 267 -6.83 9.42 -24.30
N ALA A 268 -6.44 8.88 -23.14
CA ALA A 268 -6.28 7.44 -22.99
C ALA A 268 -7.60 6.72 -22.69
N GLN A 269 -7.69 5.46 -23.18
CA GLN A 269 -8.58 4.44 -22.64
C GLN A 269 -7.76 3.58 -21.66
N ILE A 270 -8.23 3.46 -20.42
CA ILE A 270 -7.62 2.71 -19.35
C ILE A 270 -8.35 1.38 -19.20
N TYR A 271 -7.60 0.30 -19.10
CA TYR A 271 -8.07 -1.05 -18.84
C TYR A 271 -7.43 -1.54 -17.55
N GLY A 272 -8.24 -1.90 -16.58
CA GLY A 272 -7.79 -2.58 -15.36
C GLY A 272 -8.21 -4.05 -15.39
N VAL A 273 -7.37 -4.92 -14.84
CA VAL A 273 -7.70 -6.36 -14.71
C VAL A 273 -7.45 -6.80 -13.28
N ASP A 274 -8.46 -7.40 -12.67
CA ASP A 274 -8.36 -7.93 -11.30
C ASP A 274 -9.09 -9.25 -11.17
N ILE A 275 -8.73 -10.05 -10.18
CA ILE A 275 -9.44 -11.28 -9.83
C ILE A 275 -10.69 -11.02 -8.99
N ASP A 276 -10.73 -9.87 -8.29
CA ASP A 276 -11.84 -9.50 -7.42
C ASP A 276 -12.97 -8.84 -8.22
N GLU A 277 -14.15 -9.49 -8.23
CA GLU A 277 -15.37 -8.95 -8.87
C GLU A 277 -15.78 -7.57 -8.32
N ALA A 278 -15.42 -7.25 -7.07
CA ALA A 278 -15.71 -5.94 -6.47
C ALA A 278 -15.03 -4.78 -7.20
N CYS A 279 -13.95 -5.05 -7.94
CA CYS A 279 -13.23 -4.03 -8.72
C CYS A 279 -14.07 -3.44 -9.85
N ARG A 280 -15.15 -4.12 -10.32
CA ARG A 280 -16.11 -3.53 -11.28
C ARG A 280 -16.72 -2.21 -10.80
N ALA A 281 -16.79 -1.99 -9.49
CA ALA A 281 -17.30 -0.73 -8.93
C ALA A 281 -16.45 0.50 -9.29
N TYR A 282 -15.25 0.30 -9.84
CA TYR A 282 -14.34 1.37 -10.27
C TYR A 282 -14.41 1.67 -11.77
N GLU A 283 -15.29 0.96 -12.50
CA GLU A 283 -15.58 1.32 -13.90
C GLU A 283 -16.18 2.73 -13.99
N GLU A 284 -15.67 3.51 -14.91
CA GLU A 284 -16.21 4.84 -15.25
C GLU A 284 -15.83 5.21 -16.69
N GLU A 285 -16.28 6.37 -17.17
CA GLU A 285 -15.91 6.85 -18.51
C GLU A 285 -14.37 6.77 -18.71
N ARG A 286 -13.95 6.10 -19.77
CA ARG A 286 -12.54 5.80 -20.11
C ARG A 286 -11.79 4.86 -19.16
N ILE A 287 -12.46 4.22 -18.19
CA ILE A 287 -11.93 3.14 -17.37
C ILE A 287 -12.84 1.91 -17.54
N GLU A 288 -12.29 0.86 -18.11
CA GLU A 288 -12.93 -0.46 -18.25
C GLU A 288 -12.24 -1.44 -17.31
N ILE A 289 -13.00 -2.17 -16.49
CA ILE A 289 -12.48 -3.18 -15.59
C ILE A 289 -12.88 -4.58 -16.06
N ARG A 290 -11.88 -5.41 -16.30
CA ARG A 290 -12.07 -6.83 -16.64
C ARG A 290 -11.77 -7.70 -15.44
N ILE A 291 -12.62 -8.67 -15.18
CA ILE A 291 -12.40 -9.64 -14.09
C ILE A 291 -11.77 -10.89 -14.68
N GLY A 292 -10.61 -11.27 -14.13
CA GLY A 292 -9.89 -12.44 -14.60
C GLY A 292 -8.70 -12.83 -13.71
N ASP A 293 -8.45 -14.12 -13.64
CA ASP A 293 -7.29 -14.68 -12.94
C ASP A 293 -6.05 -14.63 -13.84
N LEU A 294 -5.13 -13.73 -13.56
CA LEU A 294 -3.89 -13.52 -14.34
C LEU A 294 -2.91 -14.70 -14.25
N SER A 295 -3.14 -15.68 -13.36
CA SER A 295 -2.40 -16.94 -13.39
C SER A 295 -2.75 -17.80 -14.62
N LYS A 296 -3.88 -17.52 -15.29
CA LYS A 296 -4.41 -18.30 -16.42
C LYS A 296 -3.93 -17.73 -17.75
N THR A 297 -3.35 -18.61 -18.57
CA THR A 297 -2.83 -18.24 -19.89
C THR A 297 -3.94 -17.71 -20.80
N GLU A 298 -5.13 -18.29 -20.77
CA GLU A 298 -6.27 -17.87 -21.58
C GLU A 298 -6.74 -16.45 -21.24
N VAL A 299 -6.63 -16.02 -19.97
CA VAL A 299 -6.93 -14.64 -19.58
C VAL A 299 -5.88 -13.70 -20.19
N LEU A 300 -4.59 -13.96 -19.99
CA LEU A 300 -3.52 -13.14 -20.57
C LEU A 300 -3.60 -13.09 -22.11
N GLU A 301 -3.91 -14.20 -22.78
CA GLU A 301 -4.09 -14.22 -24.23
C GLU A 301 -5.26 -13.34 -24.68
N SER A 302 -6.37 -13.33 -23.92
CA SER A 302 -7.52 -12.47 -24.24
C SER A 302 -7.20 -10.98 -24.11
N LEU A 303 -6.27 -10.60 -23.24
CA LEU A 303 -5.87 -9.19 -23.06
C LEU A 303 -5.07 -8.64 -24.25
N LYS A 304 -4.52 -9.49 -25.09
CA LYS A 304 -3.81 -9.09 -26.30
C LYS A 304 -4.70 -8.29 -27.28
N GLU A 305 -6.00 -8.54 -27.29
CA GLU A 305 -6.95 -7.79 -28.13
C GLU A 305 -7.02 -6.30 -27.81
N ILE A 306 -6.64 -5.90 -26.58
CA ILE A 306 -6.57 -4.50 -26.15
C ILE A 306 -5.50 -3.77 -26.96
N CYS A 307 -4.45 -4.45 -27.41
CA CYS A 307 -3.27 -3.85 -28.07
C CYS A 307 -2.76 -2.63 -27.29
N PRO A 308 -2.35 -2.78 -26.02
CA PRO A 308 -1.95 -1.66 -25.17
C PRO A 308 -0.68 -0.98 -25.68
N HIS A 309 -0.53 0.31 -25.38
CA HIS A 309 0.69 1.08 -25.60
C HIS A 309 1.55 1.12 -24.34
N ILE A 310 0.91 1.04 -23.18
CA ILE A 310 1.55 0.99 -21.87
C ILE A 310 0.90 -0.16 -21.09
N ILE A 311 1.74 -0.98 -20.45
CA ILE A 311 1.31 -2.02 -19.53
C ILE A 311 1.96 -1.74 -18.17
N VAL A 312 1.17 -1.77 -17.10
CA VAL A 312 1.64 -1.72 -15.71
C VAL A 312 1.27 -3.04 -15.05
N ASP A 313 2.26 -3.79 -14.62
CA ASP A 313 2.09 -5.08 -13.95
C ASP A 313 2.28 -4.91 -12.44
N ASP A 314 1.16 -4.75 -11.76
CA ASP A 314 1.03 -4.50 -10.33
C ASP A 314 -0.01 -5.47 -9.72
N ALA A 315 0.03 -6.75 -10.11
CA ALA A 315 -0.97 -7.73 -9.73
C ALA A 315 -0.60 -8.51 -8.45
N SER A 316 -0.30 -9.79 -8.59
CA SER A 316 -0.07 -10.70 -7.45
C SER A 316 1.37 -10.74 -6.95
N HIS A 317 2.33 -10.21 -7.71
CA HIS A 317 3.78 -10.25 -7.50
C HIS A 317 4.38 -11.66 -7.34
N ILE A 318 3.61 -12.71 -7.64
CA ILE A 318 4.06 -14.10 -7.70
C ILE A 318 4.95 -14.25 -8.94
N TRP A 319 6.14 -14.82 -8.77
CA TRP A 319 7.16 -14.88 -9.83
C TRP A 319 6.64 -15.51 -11.14
N SER A 320 5.93 -16.65 -11.06
CA SER A 320 5.38 -17.29 -12.26
C SER A 320 4.34 -16.41 -12.97
N HIS A 321 3.56 -15.62 -12.21
CA HIS A 321 2.55 -14.74 -12.78
C HIS A 321 3.20 -13.54 -13.47
N GLN A 322 4.16 -12.87 -12.83
CA GLN A 322 4.92 -11.75 -13.40
C GLN A 322 5.64 -12.16 -14.69
N LEU A 323 6.36 -13.30 -14.66
CA LEU A 323 7.07 -13.80 -15.84
C LEU A 323 6.11 -14.17 -16.96
N LYS A 324 5.00 -14.85 -16.65
CA LYS A 324 3.99 -15.24 -17.64
C LYS A 324 3.35 -14.00 -18.28
N ALA A 325 2.97 -13.01 -17.48
CA ALA A 325 2.38 -11.77 -17.99
C ALA A 325 3.36 -11.02 -18.89
N LEU A 326 4.62 -10.83 -18.45
CA LEU A 326 5.66 -10.18 -19.25
C LEU A 326 5.88 -10.89 -20.58
N PHE A 327 6.11 -12.22 -20.57
CA PHE A 327 6.41 -12.96 -21.80
C PHE A 327 5.21 -13.04 -22.75
N THR A 328 3.99 -13.05 -22.23
CA THR A 328 2.78 -13.10 -23.05
C THR A 328 2.45 -11.73 -23.65
N LEU A 329 2.45 -10.68 -22.84
CA LEU A 329 1.89 -9.39 -23.22
C LEU A 329 2.92 -8.43 -23.85
N PHE A 330 4.23 -8.63 -23.63
CA PHE A 330 5.25 -7.78 -24.24
C PHE A 330 5.17 -7.78 -25.78
N SER A 331 4.77 -8.90 -26.36
CA SER A 331 4.70 -9.08 -27.81
C SER A 331 3.73 -8.12 -28.51
N VAL A 332 2.64 -7.72 -27.85
CA VAL A 332 1.57 -6.88 -28.43
C VAL A 332 1.79 -5.38 -28.26
N LEU A 333 2.77 -4.97 -27.48
CA LEU A 333 3.15 -3.56 -27.41
C LEU A 333 3.61 -3.06 -28.78
N PRO A 334 3.27 -1.84 -29.19
CA PRO A 334 3.84 -1.22 -30.39
C PRO A 334 5.30 -0.84 -30.17
N SER A 335 6.00 -0.45 -31.23
CA SER A 335 7.32 0.19 -31.12
C SER A 335 7.23 1.44 -30.25
N GLY A 336 8.17 1.59 -29.30
CA GLY A 336 8.14 2.63 -28.26
C GLY A 336 7.17 2.35 -27.11
N GLY A 337 6.37 1.28 -27.17
CA GLY A 337 5.48 0.89 -26.09
C GLY A 337 6.23 0.50 -24.83
N VAL A 338 5.60 0.65 -23.68
CA VAL A 338 6.23 0.56 -22.36
C VAL A 338 5.59 -0.55 -21.53
N TYR A 339 6.41 -1.42 -20.95
CA TYR A 339 6.01 -2.38 -19.93
C TYR A 339 6.68 -1.98 -18.61
N ILE A 340 5.90 -1.80 -17.58
CA ILE A 340 6.35 -1.52 -16.21
C ILE A 340 6.05 -2.74 -15.37
N LEU A 341 7.07 -3.30 -14.72
CA LEU A 341 6.96 -4.42 -13.80
C LEU A 341 7.23 -3.89 -12.40
N GLU A 342 6.23 -3.98 -11.52
CA GLU A 342 6.29 -3.46 -10.14
C GLU A 342 6.59 -4.57 -9.12
N ASP A 343 6.91 -4.14 -7.92
CA ASP A 343 7.05 -4.93 -6.69
C ASP A 343 8.00 -6.14 -6.80
N MET A 344 9.20 -5.87 -7.38
CA MET A 344 10.26 -6.88 -7.50
C MET A 344 11.03 -7.14 -6.18
N GLU A 345 10.64 -6.54 -5.05
CA GLU A 345 11.28 -6.82 -3.75
C GLU A 345 11.12 -8.28 -3.31
N THR A 346 10.11 -8.98 -3.79
CA THR A 346 9.96 -10.43 -3.58
C THR A 346 11.16 -11.22 -4.07
N SER A 347 11.87 -10.72 -5.09
CA SER A 347 13.11 -11.31 -5.63
C SER A 347 14.31 -11.15 -4.70
N PHE A 348 14.36 -10.10 -3.85
CA PHE A 348 15.50 -9.79 -3.00
C PHE A 348 15.41 -10.41 -1.61
N HIS A 349 14.22 -10.79 -1.16
CA HIS A 349 13.97 -11.29 0.18
C HIS A 349 13.14 -12.59 0.19
N PRO A 350 13.60 -13.66 -0.50
CA PRO A 350 12.81 -14.88 -0.68
C PRO A 350 12.43 -15.56 0.64
N GLN A 351 13.18 -15.35 1.74
CA GLN A 351 12.82 -15.89 3.05
C GLN A 351 11.60 -15.17 3.67
N ALA A 352 11.43 -13.88 3.38
CA ALA A 352 10.30 -13.08 3.86
C ALA A 352 9.07 -13.23 2.94
N PHE A 353 9.29 -13.56 1.67
CA PHE A 353 8.27 -13.62 0.62
C PHE A 353 8.19 -15.00 -0.03
N HIS A 354 8.39 -16.07 0.76
CA HIS A 354 8.46 -17.44 0.23
C HIS A 354 7.20 -17.88 -0.53
N GLU A 355 6.03 -17.34 -0.21
CA GLU A 355 4.77 -17.60 -0.92
C GLU A 355 4.73 -17.06 -2.35
N TYR A 356 5.60 -16.12 -2.70
CA TYR A 356 5.72 -15.56 -4.05
C TYR A 356 6.72 -16.32 -4.92
N CYS A 357 7.57 -17.17 -4.31
CA CYS A 357 8.71 -17.83 -4.93
C CYS A 357 8.31 -19.19 -5.56
N ASP A 358 7.39 -19.19 -6.51
CA ASP A 358 6.81 -20.41 -7.11
C ASP A 358 7.43 -20.82 -8.46
N ALA A 359 8.42 -20.06 -8.95
CA ALA A 359 9.09 -20.30 -10.23
C ALA A 359 10.61 -20.51 -10.06
N PRO A 360 11.27 -21.17 -11.02
CA PRO A 360 12.72 -21.41 -10.97
C PRO A 360 13.55 -20.15 -11.27
N LEU A 361 12.91 -19.04 -11.59
CA LEU A 361 13.51 -17.73 -11.86
C LEU A 361 12.61 -16.65 -11.30
N ASP A 362 13.19 -15.71 -10.58
CA ASP A 362 12.50 -14.51 -10.11
C ASP A 362 12.45 -13.41 -11.17
N ALA A 363 11.56 -12.43 -10.95
CA ALA A 363 11.31 -11.35 -11.90
C ALA A 363 12.54 -10.44 -12.09
N TYR A 364 13.32 -10.17 -11.03
CA TYR A 364 14.50 -9.33 -11.14
C TYR A 364 15.62 -10.01 -11.95
N THR A 365 15.90 -11.28 -11.68
CA THR A 365 16.89 -12.04 -12.44
C THR A 365 16.49 -12.18 -13.91
N ALA A 366 15.17 -12.31 -14.21
CA ALA A 366 14.69 -12.29 -15.58
C ALA A 366 14.95 -10.92 -16.25
N ALA A 367 14.67 -9.81 -15.55
CA ALA A 367 14.95 -8.47 -16.05
C ALA A 367 16.44 -8.23 -16.31
N GLU A 368 17.34 -8.71 -15.44
CA GLU A 368 18.80 -8.65 -15.68
C GLU A 368 19.22 -9.42 -16.94
N ARG A 369 18.69 -10.62 -17.14
CA ARG A 369 18.98 -11.41 -18.34
C ARG A 369 18.44 -10.77 -19.60
N ILE A 370 17.21 -10.22 -19.55
CA ILE A 370 16.64 -9.43 -20.66
C ILE A 370 17.50 -8.22 -20.97
N ALA A 371 17.97 -7.47 -19.94
CA ALA A 371 18.86 -6.32 -20.14
C ALA A 371 20.18 -6.73 -20.81
N ARG A 372 20.74 -7.88 -20.44
CA ARG A 372 21.94 -8.44 -21.09
C ARG A 372 21.70 -8.76 -22.55
N VAL A 373 20.58 -9.41 -22.90
CA VAL A 373 20.20 -9.68 -24.30
C VAL A 373 20.01 -8.37 -25.06
N THR A 374 19.28 -7.42 -24.47
CA THR A 374 19.05 -6.08 -25.04
C THR A 374 20.36 -5.38 -25.39
N ALA A 375 21.30 -5.34 -24.45
CA ALA A 375 22.59 -4.65 -24.64
C ALA A 375 23.56 -5.37 -25.59
N SER A 376 23.62 -6.70 -25.51
CA SER A 376 24.58 -7.49 -26.28
C SER A 376 24.08 -7.91 -27.66
N ARG A 377 22.76 -7.90 -27.86
CA ARG A 377 22.09 -8.51 -29.02
C ARG A 377 22.45 -9.98 -29.23
N LYS A 378 22.83 -10.68 -28.15
CA LYS A 378 23.08 -12.12 -28.15
C LYS A 378 21.97 -12.84 -27.40
N PRO A 379 21.54 -14.02 -27.89
CA PRO A 379 20.51 -14.77 -27.22
C PRO A 379 20.97 -15.24 -25.83
N CYS A 380 20.02 -15.41 -24.92
CA CYS A 380 20.20 -16.12 -23.65
C CYS A 380 20.28 -17.62 -23.99
N THR A 381 21.37 -18.29 -23.61
CA THR A 381 21.62 -19.70 -23.96
C THR A 381 21.47 -20.64 -22.77
N GLU A 382 21.29 -20.12 -21.56
CA GLU A 382 21.33 -20.91 -20.34
C GLU A 382 20.17 -20.55 -19.39
N GLY A 383 19.74 -21.56 -18.66
CA GLY A 383 18.77 -21.43 -17.57
C GLY A 383 17.30 -21.42 -18.01
N PRO A 384 16.38 -21.31 -17.04
CA PRO A 384 14.95 -21.32 -17.33
C PRO A 384 14.54 -20.08 -18.14
N PHE A 385 13.53 -20.26 -18.99
CA PHE A 385 12.94 -19.22 -19.85
C PHE A 385 13.92 -18.56 -20.84
N ALA A 386 14.97 -19.27 -21.30
CA ALA A 386 16.00 -18.72 -22.16
C ALA A 386 15.43 -18.21 -23.51
N GLU A 387 14.44 -18.89 -24.07
CA GLU A 387 13.78 -18.51 -25.32
C GLU A 387 12.95 -17.25 -25.16
N GLU A 388 12.11 -17.19 -24.11
CA GLU A 388 11.25 -16.04 -23.80
C GLU A 388 12.06 -14.80 -23.46
N ILE A 389 13.11 -14.96 -22.63
CA ILE A 389 14.08 -13.90 -22.28
C ILE A 389 14.75 -13.38 -23.55
N THR A 390 15.14 -14.27 -24.46
CA THR A 390 15.72 -13.87 -25.75
C THR A 390 14.72 -13.11 -26.58
N ALA A 391 13.49 -13.60 -26.70
CA ALA A 391 12.45 -12.96 -27.50
C ALA A 391 12.15 -11.53 -26.99
N VAL A 392 11.94 -11.37 -25.69
CA VAL A 392 11.71 -10.04 -25.07
C VAL A 392 12.94 -9.16 -25.23
N GLY A 393 14.14 -9.64 -24.89
CA GLY A 393 15.37 -8.84 -24.96
C GLY A 393 15.76 -8.37 -26.36
N MET A 394 15.52 -9.20 -27.38
CA MET A 394 15.74 -8.80 -28.79
C MET A 394 14.74 -7.75 -29.27
N ALA A 395 13.52 -7.77 -28.74
CA ALA A 395 12.48 -6.81 -29.04
C ALA A 395 12.55 -5.54 -28.17
N THR A 396 13.43 -5.49 -27.18
CA THR A 396 13.57 -4.36 -26.25
C THR A 396 14.64 -3.38 -26.73
N GLU A 397 14.34 -2.07 -26.63
CA GLU A 397 15.26 -0.96 -26.86
C GLU A 397 15.98 -0.55 -25.58
N LEU A 398 15.24 -0.46 -24.47
CA LEU A 398 15.76 -0.01 -23.18
C LEU A 398 15.18 -0.83 -22.03
N VAL A 399 16.04 -1.15 -21.07
CA VAL A 399 15.65 -1.70 -19.76
C VAL A 399 16.17 -0.74 -18.69
N ALA A 400 15.27 -0.23 -17.84
CA ALA A 400 15.62 0.64 -16.73
C ALA A 400 15.17 0.02 -15.42
N THR A 401 16.13 -0.36 -14.59
CA THR A 401 15.87 -0.90 -13.25
C THR A 401 15.83 0.23 -12.23
N MET A 402 14.85 0.22 -11.38
CA MET A 402 14.65 1.20 -10.30
C MET A 402 14.42 0.47 -8.97
N LEU A 403 14.18 1.22 -7.90
CA LEU A 403 13.81 0.61 -6.62
C LEU A 403 12.52 -0.21 -6.82
N SER A 404 12.58 -1.51 -6.58
CA SER A 404 11.49 -2.49 -6.66
C SER A 404 10.68 -2.50 -7.97
N SER A 405 11.16 -1.86 -9.04
CA SER A 405 10.47 -1.86 -10.34
C SER A 405 11.42 -1.83 -11.53
N CYS A 406 10.92 -2.26 -12.69
CA CYS A 406 11.67 -2.26 -13.93
C CYS A 406 10.80 -1.78 -15.11
N ILE A 407 11.36 -0.95 -15.96
CA ILE A 407 10.71 -0.47 -17.20
C ILE A 407 11.40 -1.09 -18.41
N PHE A 408 10.59 -1.63 -19.30
CA PHE A 408 11.02 -2.13 -20.60
C PHE A 408 10.37 -1.27 -21.70
N ILE A 409 11.17 -0.72 -22.59
CA ILE A 409 10.68 0.01 -23.78
C ILE A 409 10.90 -0.87 -24.99
N LYS A 410 9.83 -1.13 -25.74
CA LYS A 410 9.88 -1.96 -26.94
C LYS A 410 10.54 -1.20 -28.09
N LYS A 411 11.38 -1.90 -28.85
CA LYS A 411 12.07 -1.41 -30.03
C LYS A 411 11.12 -1.07 -31.19
#